data_e8701044c5ec93a077e6e907316e0352
#
_entry.id   e8701044c5ec93a077e6e907316e0352
#
_cell.length_a   1.000
_cell.length_b   1.000
_cell.length_c   1.000
_cell.angle_alpha   90.00
_cell.angle_beta   90.00
_cell.angle_gamma   90.00
#
_symmetry.space_group_name_H-M   'P 1'
#
loop_
_entity.id
_entity.type
_entity.pdbx_description
1 polymer ?
#
loop_
_entity_poly.entity_id
_entity_poly.type
_entity_poly.pdbx_seq_one_letter_code
_entity_poly.pdbx_strand_id
1 'polypeptide(L)'
;VQLYKANKLIKLKSLHVKLVKYLIVTGLILLIILFVFGPYIHSLFGDDFIDNDSSIYIILLVAYVIHVPFGTYETMYLMTGRERLFYKNNMYALLLNICFSLVLGYFYLEIGVAIATLISILYLRVFQYVELKYRNPIYE
;
A
#
# COMPACT_ATOMS: atom_id res chain seq x y z
N VAL A 1 16.65 -5.11 13.16
CA VAL A 1 18.03 -4.60 13.35
C VAL A 1 18.92 -5.65 13.96
N GLN A 2 18.52 -6.32 15.06
CA GLN A 2 19.36 -7.34 15.72
C GLN A 2 19.65 -8.56 14.84
N LEU A 3 18.64 -9.07 14.11
CA LEU A 3 18.80 -10.23 13.23
C LEU A 3 19.69 -9.92 12.03
N TYR A 4 19.61 -8.71 11.48
CA TYR A 4 20.47 -8.27 10.40
C TYR A 4 21.92 -8.11 10.84
N LYS A 5 22.17 -7.44 11.99
CA LYS A 5 23.51 -7.28 12.58
C LYS A 5 24.15 -8.61 12.97
N ALA A 6 23.35 -9.59 13.37
CA ALA A 6 23.83 -10.94 13.71
C ALA A 6 24.06 -11.83 12.47
N ASN A 7 23.98 -11.28 11.27
CA ASN A 7 24.12 -11.98 9.98
C ASN A 7 23.15 -13.17 9.81
N LYS A 8 21.97 -13.09 10.46
CA LYS A 8 20.92 -14.14 10.40
C LYS A 8 19.91 -13.83 9.30
N LEU A 9 20.38 -13.60 8.09
CA LEU A 9 19.56 -13.18 6.93
C LEU A 9 18.45 -14.17 6.59
N ILE A 10 18.74 -15.47 6.66
CA ILE A 10 17.76 -16.54 6.38
C ILE A 10 16.58 -16.46 7.36
N LYS A 11 16.86 -16.24 8.64
CA LYS A 11 15.82 -16.11 9.68
C LYS A 11 14.99 -14.84 9.47
N LEU A 12 15.62 -13.75 9.05
CA LEU A 12 14.93 -12.50 8.71
C LEU A 12 14.00 -12.70 7.51
N LYS A 13 14.46 -13.39 6.46
CA LYS A 13 13.64 -13.71 5.28
C LYS A 13 12.43 -14.59 5.63
N SER A 14 12.62 -15.63 6.43
CA SER A 14 11.51 -16.51 6.84
C SER A 14 10.47 -15.76 7.68
N LEU A 15 10.91 -14.87 8.56
CA LEU A 15 10.04 -14.04 9.37
C LEU A 15 9.26 -13.04 8.51
N HIS A 16 9.93 -12.41 7.54
CA HIS A 16 9.28 -11.51 6.58
C HIS A 16 8.17 -12.21 5.80
N VAL A 17 8.45 -13.41 5.23
CA VAL A 17 7.44 -14.17 4.48
C VAL A 17 6.24 -14.55 5.36
N LYS A 18 6.47 -14.94 6.62
CA LYS A 18 5.38 -15.21 7.58
C LYS A 18 4.54 -13.97 7.83
N LEU A 19 5.16 -12.82 8.10
CA LEU A 19 4.46 -11.57 8.33
C LEU A 19 3.63 -11.14 7.12
N VAL A 20 4.17 -11.24 5.91
CA VAL A 20 3.42 -10.95 4.68
C VAL A 20 2.18 -11.83 4.57
N LYS A 21 2.29 -13.16 4.84
CA LYS A 21 1.13 -14.05 4.83
C LYS A 21 0.06 -13.65 5.84
N TYR A 22 0.45 -13.34 7.08
CA TYR A 22 -0.49 -12.87 8.10
C TYR A 22 -1.17 -11.56 7.69
N LEU A 23 -0.42 -10.61 7.14
CA LEU A 23 -0.96 -9.34 6.69
C LEU A 23 -1.93 -9.50 5.50
N ILE A 24 -1.66 -10.43 4.57
CA ILE A 24 -2.58 -10.74 3.49
C ILE A 24 -3.91 -11.29 4.06
N VAL A 25 -3.84 -12.26 4.97
CA VAL A 25 -5.04 -12.83 5.58
C VAL A 25 -5.82 -11.77 6.34
N THR A 26 -5.15 -10.98 7.17
CA THR A 26 -5.79 -9.90 7.93
C THR A 26 -6.37 -8.83 6.99
N GLY A 27 -5.66 -8.47 5.94
CA GLY A 27 -6.13 -7.53 4.92
C GLY A 27 -7.38 -8.01 4.19
N LEU A 28 -7.44 -9.31 3.84
CA LEU A 28 -8.62 -9.91 3.23
C LEU A 28 -9.82 -9.94 4.19
N ILE A 29 -9.60 -10.27 5.46
CA ILE A 29 -10.66 -10.23 6.47
C ILE A 29 -11.20 -8.81 6.61
N LEU A 30 -10.31 -7.81 6.73
CA LEU A 30 -10.71 -6.40 6.79
C LEU A 30 -11.46 -5.94 5.54
N LEU A 31 -11.02 -6.41 4.35
CA LEU A 31 -11.72 -6.11 3.11
C LEU A 31 -13.16 -6.62 3.15
N ILE A 32 -13.36 -7.88 3.56
CA ILE A 32 -14.70 -8.48 3.66
C ILE A 32 -15.55 -7.69 4.66
N ILE A 33 -15.00 -7.37 5.84
CA ILE A 33 -15.69 -6.59 6.86
C ILE A 33 -16.11 -5.22 6.31
N LEU A 34 -15.18 -4.49 5.72
CA LEU A 34 -15.43 -3.15 5.17
C LEU A 34 -16.39 -3.22 3.96
N PHE A 35 -16.30 -4.25 3.13
CA PHE A 35 -17.24 -4.43 2.03
C PHE A 35 -18.67 -4.67 2.51
N VAL A 36 -18.85 -5.52 3.53
CA VAL A 36 -20.17 -5.84 4.10
C VAL A 36 -20.75 -4.68 4.90
N PHE A 37 -19.92 -4.03 5.72
CA PHE A 37 -20.36 -2.93 6.59
C PHE A 37 -20.23 -1.54 5.94
N GLY A 38 -19.64 -1.43 4.75
CA GLY A 38 -19.47 -0.19 4.01
C GLY A 38 -20.76 0.62 3.89
N PRO A 39 -21.87 0.06 3.41
CA PRO A 39 -23.15 0.76 3.31
C PRO A 39 -23.63 1.32 4.66
N TYR A 40 -23.45 0.58 5.75
CA TYR A 40 -23.81 1.05 7.11
C TYR A 40 -22.92 2.20 7.57
N ILE A 41 -21.63 2.14 7.23
CA ILE A 41 -20.70 3.23 7.55
C ILE A 41 -21.08 4.49 6.76
N HIS A 42 -21.39 4.35 5.46
CA HIS A 42 -21.84 5.48 4.62
C HIS A 42 -23.13 6.12 5.16
N SER A 43 -24.10 5.34 5.61
CA SER A 43 -25.35 5.85 6.16
C SER A 43 -25.15 6.71 7.43
N LEU A 44 -24.05 6.54 8.15
CA LEU A 44 -23.71 7.40 9.31
C LEU A 44 -23.28 8.82 8.91
N PHE A 45 -22.84 9.02 7.66
CA PHE A 45 -22.39 10.31 7.15
C PHE A 45 -23.46 11.07 6.37
N GLY A 46 -24.63 10.47 6.14
CA GLY A 46 -25.77 11.07 5.45
C GLY A 46 -26.12 10.34 4.16
N ASP A 47 -27.40 10.45 3.77
CA ASP A 47 -27.94 9.71 2.61
C ASP A 47 -27.35 10.19 1.26
N ASP A 48 -26.85 11.42 1.18
CA ASP A 48 -26.23 11.97 -0.03
C ASP A 48 -24.95 11.26 -0.43
N PHE A 49 -24.32 10.49 0.48
CA PHE A 49 -23.12 9.71 0.22
C PHE A 49 -23.38 8.32 -0.39
N ILE A 50 -24.65 7.89 -0.46
CA ILE A 50 -24.98 6.50 -0.85
C ILE A 50 -24.93 6.31 -2.38
N ASP A 51 -25.30 7.31 -3.17
CA ASP A 51 -25.53 7.13 -4.62
C ASP A 51 -24.30 7.32 -5.50
N ASN A 52 -23.35 8.18 -5.12
CA ASN A 52 -22.19 8.52 -5.97
C ASN A 52 -20.86 7.91 -5.50
N ASP A 53 -20.71 7.55 -4.24
CA ASP A 53 -19.41 7.27 -3.62
C ASP A 53 -19.02 5.79 -3.54
N SER A 54 -19.92 4.89 -3.92
CA SER A 54 -19.63 3.44 -3.84
C SER A 54 -18.43 3.03 -4.71
N SER A 55 -18.27 3.63 -5.88
CA SER A 55 -17.14 3.35 -6.78
C SER A 55 -15.82 3.86 -6.20
N ILE A 56 -15.81 5.06 -5.64
CA ILE A 56 -14.65 5.68 -4.99
C ILE A 56 -14.21 4.82 -3.81
N TYR A 57 -15.17 4.44 -2.96
CA TYR A 57 -14.93 3.58 -1.81
C TYR A 57 -14.28 2.26 -2.21
N ILE A 58 -14.81 1.57 -3.25
CA ILE A 58 -14.27 0.31 -3.73
C ILE A 58 -12.83 0.49 -4.26
N ILE A 59 -12.56 1.54 -5.05
CA ILE A 59 -11.22 1.83 -5.58
C ILE A 59 -10.22 2.02 -4.44
N LEU A 60 -10.57 2.83 -3.43
CA LEU A 60 -9.71 3.09 -2.29
C LEU A 60 -9.53 1.82 -1.42
N LEU A 61 -10.57 1.05 -1.22
CA LEU A 61 -10.52 -0.20 -0.47
C LEU A 61 -9.56 -1.20 -1.14
N VAL A 62 -9.64 -1.37 -2.46
CA VAL A 62 -8.69 -2.19 -3.23
C VAL A 62 -7.28 -1.65 -3.11
N ALA A 63 -7.07 -0.33 -3.21
CA ALA A 63 -5.77 0.29 -3.05
C ALA A 63 -5.14 -0.02 -1.69
N TYR A 64 -5.91 0.09 -0.61
CA TYR A 64 -5.43 -0.19 0.74
C TYR A 64 -5.17 -1.67 0.99
N VAL A 65 -6.00 -2.57 0.46
CA VAL A 65 -5.75 -4.02 0.56
C VAL A 65 -4.45 -4.42 -0.13
N ILE A 66 -4.17 -3.83 -1.29
CA ILE A 66 -2.87 -4.01 -1.96
C ILE A 66 -1.74 -3.43 -1.11
N HIS A 67 -1.98 -2.30 -0.43
CA HIS A 67 -0.97 -1.63 0.39
C HIS A 67 -0.54 -2.43 1.63
N VAL A 68 -1.47 -3.07 2.32
CA VAL A 68 -1.26 -3.72 3.63
C VAL A 68 -0.13 -4.76 3.64
N PRO A 69 -0.05 -5.73 2.71
CA PRO A 69 1.01 -6.75 2.72
C PRO A 69 2.42 -6.18 2.56
N PHE A 70 2.52 -5.00 1.94
CA PHE A 70 3.79 -4.35 1.65
C PHE A 70 4.33 -3.48 2.79
N GLY A 71 3.60 -3.31 3.88
CA GLY A 71 4.10 -2.58 5.06
C GLY A 71 5.37 -3.20 5.66
N THR A 72 5.56 -4.52 5.51
CA THR A 72 6.78 -5.21 5.94
C THR A 72 8.00 -4.85 5.09
N TYR A 73 7.83 -4.43 3.83
CA TYR A 73 8.92 -3.97 2.99
C TYR A 73 9.52 -2.67 3.52
N GLU A 74 8.71 -1.76 4.03
CA GLU A 74 9.15 -0.52 4.68
C GLU A 74 10.08 -0.82 5.85
N THR A 75 9.67 -1.75 6.72
CA THR A 75 10.48 -2.22 7.84
C THR A 75 11.81 -2.83 7.36
N MET A 76 11.80 -3.56 6.25
CA MET A 76 13.01 -4.14 5.66
C MET A 76 13.98 -3.06 5.17
N TYR A 77 13.50 -1.98 4.54
CA TYR A 77 14.35 -0.84 4.16
C TYR A 77 15.02 -0.20 5.38
N LEU A 78 14.25 0.04 6.44
CA LEU A 78 14.77 0.63 7.68
C LEU A 78 15.78 -0.30 8.37
N MET A 79 15.51 -1.60 8.43
CA MET A 79 16.41 -2.58 9.05
C MET A 79 17.70 -2.81 8.27
N THR A 80 17.69 -2.61 6.96
CA THR A 80 18.87 -2.78 6.09
C THR A 80 19.70 -1.50 5.91
N GLY A 81 19.32 -0.40 6.58
CA GLY A 81 20.02 0.89 6.48
C GLY A 81 19.82 1.60 5.13
N ARG A 82 18.75 1.26 4.41
CA ARG A 82 18.40 1.85 3.11
C ARG A 82 17.31 2.92 3.21
N GLU A 83 17.31 3.65 4.29
CA GLU A 83 16.31 4.67 4.61
C GLU A 83 16.21 5.74 3.51
N ARG A 84 17.35 6.15 2.94
CA ARG A 84 17.37 7.16 1.87
C ARG A 84 16.61 6.70 0.63
N LEU A 85 16.72 5.41 0.25
CA LEU A 85 15.98 4.85 -0.88
C LEU A 85 14.49 4.78 -0.57
N PHE A 86 14.13 4.38 0.65
CA PHE A 86 12.75 4.38 1.11
C PHE A 86 12.11 5.77 0.99
N TYR A 87 12.74 6.80 1.55
CA TYR A 87 12.25 8.18 1.45
C TYR A 87 12.16 8.68 0.01
N LYS A 88 13.18 8.39 -0.80
CA LYS A 88 13.20 8.78 -2.22
C LYS A 88 12.02 8.16 -2.99
N ASN A 89 11.76 6.89 -2.80
CA ASN A 89 10.66 6.19 -3.46
C ASN A 89 9.29 6.72 -3.03
N ASN A 90 9.12 7.01 -1.73
CA ASN A 90 7.88 7.63 -1.23
C ASN A 90 7.69 9.04 -1.79
N MET A 91 8.76 9.84 -1.92
CA MET A 91 8.68 11.18 -2.54
C MET A 91 8.26 11.11 -4.01
N TYR A 92 8.81 10.15 -4.79
CA TYR A 92 8.35 9.96 -6.18
C TYR A 92 6.89 9.53 -6.25
N ALA A 93 6.45 8.60 -5.40
CA ALA A 93 5.05 8.18 -5.35
C ALA A 93 4.13 9.35 -4.96
N LEU A 94 4.54 10.21 -4.03
CA LEU A 94 3.82 11.41 -3.64
C LEU A 94 3.69 12.38 -4.81
N LEU A 95 4.79 12.67 -5.51
CA LEU A 95 4.78 13.56 -6.67
C LEU A 95 3.88 13.02 -7.79
N LEU A 96 3.97 11.71 -8.08
CA LEU A 96 3.08 11.06 -9.02
C LEU A 96 1.61 11.17 -8.59
N ASN A 97 1.31 10.95 -7.30
CA ASN A 97 -0.04 11.09 -6.77
C ASN A 97 -0.56 12.52 -7.00
N ILE A 98 0.21 13.55 -6.65
CA ILE A 98 -0.19 14.95 -6.85
C ILE A 98 -0.42 15.23 -8.34
N CYS A 99 0.51 14.87 -9.21
CA CYS A 99 0.37 15.13 -10.65
C CYS A 99 -0.86 14.42 -11.25
N PHE A 100 -1.04 13.13 -10.95
CA PHE A 100 -2.19 12.38 -11.44
C PHE A 100 -3.50 12.85 -10.82
N SER A 101 -3.52 13.24 -9.53
CA SER A 101 -4.71 13.76 -8.88
C SER A 101 -5.16 15.08 -9.49
N LEU A 102 -4.23 15.97 -9.87
CA LEU A 102 -4.56 17.22 -10.53
C LEU A 102 -5.12 16.96 -11.95
N VAL A 103 -4.50 16.09 -12.71
CA VAL A 103 -4.93 15.78 -14.09
C VAL A 103 -6.24 14.99 -14.09
N LEU A 104 -6.29 13.86 -13.39
CA LEU A 104 -7.47 13.00 -13.39
C LEU A 104 -8.62 13.61 -12.59
N GLY A 105 -8.32 14.37 -11.54
CA GLY A 105 -9.32 15.11 -10.77
C GLY A 105 -10.00 16.20 -11.60
N TYR A 106 -9.28 16.86 -12.52
CA TYR A 106 -9.86 17.82 -13.43
C TYR A 106 -10.87 17.18 -14.41
N PHE A 107 -10.59 15.97 -14.93
CA PHE A 107 -11.45 15.29 -15.89
C PHE A 107 -12.53 14.41 -15.27
N TYR A 108 -12.23 13.77 -14.15
CA TYR A 108 -13.07 12.72 -13.53
C TYR A 108 -13.48 13.04 -12.09
N LEU A 109 -13.22 14.27 -11.63
CA LEU A 109 -13.55 14.72 -10.27
C LEU A 109 -12.98 13.77 -9.20
N GLU A 110 -13.79 13.37 -8.24
CA GLU A 110 -13.41 12.55 -7.08
C GLU A 110 -12.93 11.15 -7.48
N ILE A 111 -13.55 10.52 -8.48
CA ILE A 111 -13.13 9.22 -9.00
C ILE A 111 -11.71 9.30 -9.57
N GLY A 112 -11.37 10.41 -10.24
CA GLY A 112 -10.04 10.65 -10.78
C GLY A 112 -8.96 10.68 -9.69
N VAL A 113 -9.24 11.30 -8.56
CA VAL A 113 -8.34 11.34 -7.39
C VAL A 113 -8.16 9.94 -6.79
N ALA A 114 -9.24 9.16 -6.68
CA ALA A 114 -9.17 7.79 -6.18
C ALA A 114 -8.31 6.90 -7.08
N ILE A 115 -8.45 7.01 -8.40
CA ILE A 115 -7.63 6.29 -9.39
C ILE A 115 -6.17 6.72 -9.30
N ALA A 116 -5.88 8.03 -9.15
CA ALA A 116 -4.53 8.54 -8.99
C ALA A 116 -3.84 7.95 -7.75
N THR A 117 -4.58 7.83 -6.65
CA THR A 117 -4.10 7.21 -5.41
C THR A 117 -3.78 5.72 -5.62
N LEU A 118 -4.66 4.97 -6.28
CA LEU A 118 -4.43 3.57 -6.61
C LEU A 118 -3.16 3.40 -7.47
N ILE A 119 -3.00 4.19 -8.53
CA ILE A 119 -1.83 4.14 -9.43
C ILE A 119 -0.54 4.43 -8.65
N SER A 120 -0.55 5.43 -7.78
CA SER A 120 0.62 5.83 -6.99
C SER A 120 1.03 4.77 -5.98
N ILE A 121 0.05 4.13 -5.34
CA ILE A 121 0.29 2.99 -4.44
C ILE A 121 0.87 1.81 -5.22
N LEU A 122 0.29 1.44 -6.35
CA LEU A 122 0.80 0.36 -7.20
C LEU A 122 2.24 0.62 -7.65
N TYR A 123 2.53 1.84 -8.15
CA TYR A 123 3.88 2.23 -8.51
C TYR A 123 4.86 2.04 -7.35
N LEU A 124 4.53 2.57 -6.17
CA LEU A 124 5.38 2.47 -4.99
C LEU A 124 5.66 1.01 -4.62
N ARG A 125 4.63 0.15 -4.63
CA ARG A 125 4.75 -1.25 -4.21
C ARG A 125 5.52 -2.10 -5.22
N VAL A 126 5.25 -1.93 -6.50
CA VAL A 126 6.01 -2.60 -7.56
C VAL A 126 7.49 -2.20 -7.50
N PHE A 127 7.77 -0.90 -7.36
CA PHE A 127 9.14 -0.42 -7.31
C PHE A 127 9.89 -0.93 -6.07
N GLN A 128 9.27 -0.89 -4.89
CA GLN A 128 9.83 -1.44 -3.65
C GLN A 128 10.11 -2.94 -3.77
N TYR A 129 9.18 -3.70 -4.34
CA TYR A 129 9.35 -5.14 -4.55
C TYR A 129 10.54 -5.44 -5.48
N VAL A 130 10.60 -4.77 -6.63
CA VAL A 130 11.68 -4.95 -7.61
C VAL A 130 13.03 -4.60 -6.99
N GLU A 131 13.13 -3.48 -6.29
CA GLU A 131 14.38 -3.03 -5.69
C GLU A 131 14.87 -3.98 -4.59
N LEU A 132 13.98 -4.46 -3.71
CA LEU A 132 14.34 -5.42 -2.68
C LEU A 132 14.72 -6.77 -3.28
N LYS A 133 14.06 -7.21 -4.35
CA LYS A 133 14.38 -8.49 -5.01
C LYS A 133 15.74 -8.47 -5.72
N TYR A 134 16.04 -7.39 -6.44
CA TYR A 134 17.22 -7.34 -7.30
C TYR A 134 18.44 -6.62 -6.71
N ARG A 135 18.26 -5.84 -5.66
CA ARG A 135 19.34 -5.05 -5.06
C ARG A 135 19.60 -5.36 -3.58
N ASN A 136 18.90 -6.33 -3.02
CA ASN A 136 19.07 -6.65 -1.61
C ASN A 136 19.74 -8.02 -1.44
N PRO A 137 20.91 -8.10 -0.78
CA PRO A 137 21.63 -9.38 -0.54
C PRO A 137 20.84 -10.37 0.33
N ILE A 138 19.69 -9.97 0.87
CA ILE A 138 18.81 -10.87 1.63
C ILE A 138 18.08 -11.86 0.72
N TYR A 139 17.94 -11.55 -0.59
CA TYR A 139 17.21 -12.37 -1.55
C TYR A 139 18.14 -13.09 -2.54
N GLU A 140 19.47 -12.83 -2.50
CA GLU A 140 20.49 -13.63 -3.11
C GLU A 140 20.82 -14.86 -2.25
#